data_01e7f8ece4f5cf1d69b56acb4aa245ac
#
_entry.id   01e7f8ece4f5cf1d69b56acb4aa245ac
#
_cell.length_a   1.000
_cell.length_b   1.000
_cell.length_c   1.000
_cell.angle_alpha   90.00
_cell.angle_beta   90.00
_cell.angle_gamma   90.00
#
_symmetry.space_group_name_H-M   'P 1'
#
loop_
_entity.id
_entity.type
_entity.pdbx_description
1 polymer ?
#
loop_
_entity_poly.entity_id
_entity_poly.type
_entity_poly.pdbx_seq_one_letter_code
_entity_poly.pdbx_strand_id
1 'polypeptide(L)'
;LPLLCRPEAAPLRDMAGVMAGGLYTGDTAPWQVFIHDGDDFGWAPGVAVSDTEKDAGETLFDPALLTFRYPYQRETTLPAKLTATQLKGRALDQEIAEDAYHTPYIRPLVQPKFRREKKGLTPAERGTATHLVLQYLDLQNLDVSGQVEKLRLEAKLTAEQAAAVDVPALRRFLESPLAEEMRQAETAAREYRFTVLMPARDYDPAAAEEDSILLQGVVDCWFETPEGITVVDFKTDFVQ
;
A
#
# COMPACT_ATOMS: atom_id res chain seq x y z
N LEU A 1 3.12 -21.52 -18.86
CA LEU A 1 3.60 -22.68 -18.09
C LEU A 1 2.51 -23.33 -17.21
N PRO A 2 1.64 -22.63 -16.46
CA PRO A 2 0.58 -23.28 -15.66
C PRO A 2 -0.46 -24.05 -16.50
N LEU A 3 -0.72 -23.60 -17.74
CA LEU A 3 -1.63 -24.26 -18.65
C LEU A 3 -1.12 -25.64 -19.12
N LEU A 4 0.20 -25.78 -19.31
CA LEU A 4 0.83 -27.03 -19.72
C LEU A 4 0.80 -28.13 -18.64
N CYS A 5 0.58 -27.77 -17.38
CA CYS A 5 0.51 -28.73 -16.28
C CYS A 5 -0.89 -29.30 -16.03
N ARG A 6 -1.90 -28.82 -16.75
CA ARG A 6 -3.27 -29.29 -16.63
C ARG A 6 -3.49 -30.59 -17.41
N PRO A 7 -4.36 -31.50 -16.93
CA PRO A 7 -4.68 -32.74 -17.67
C PRO A 7 -5.18 -32.48 -19.08
N GLU A 8 -5.96 -31.40 -19.25
CA GLU A 8 -6.53 -31.00 -20.55
C GLU A 8 -5.47 -30.56 -21.58
N ALA A 9 -4.28 -30.19 -21.13
CA ALA A 9 -3.15 -29.85 -21.99
C ALA A 9 -2.26 -31.07 -22.33
N ALA A 10 -2.60 -32.27 -21.88
CA ALA A 10 -1.84 -33.47 -22.20
C ALA A 10 -1.69 -33.71 -23.74
N PRO A 11 -2.72 -33.52 -24.55
CA PRO A 11 -2.58 -33.66 -26.01
C PRO A 11 -1.55 -32.69 -26.58
N LEU A 12 -1.45 -31.47 -26.06
CA LEU A 12 -0.47 -30.48 -26.50
C LEU A 12 0.96 -30.89 -26.17
N ARG A 13 1.17 -31.51 -24.99
CA ARG A 13 2.49 -32.02 -24.60
C ARG A 13 2.93 -33.19 -25.47
N ASP A 14 1.99 -34.12 -25.75
CA ASP A 14 2.25 -35.31 -26.54
C ASP A 14 2.49 -34.96 -28.01
N MET A 15 1.97 -33.82 -28.45
CA MET A 15 2.08 -33.31 -29.82
C MET A 15 3.24 -32.32 -30.01
N ALA A 16 4.04 -32.04 -28.98
CA ALA A 16 5.18 -31.14 -29.12
C ALA A 16 6.11 -31.61 -30.26
N GLY A 17 5.96 -31.04 -31.45
CA GLY A 17 6.73 -31.34 -32.65
C GLY A 17 5.98 -32.07 -33.77
N VAL A 18 4.67 -32.24 -33.71
CA VAL A 18 3.98 -33.13 -34.63
C VAL A 18 2.89 -32.50 -35.46
N MET A 19 2.21 -31.40 -35.07
CA MET A 19 0.96 -31.13 -35.73
C MET A 19 0.61 -29.67 -35.98
N ALA A 20 0.35 -29.42 -37.21
CA ALA A 20 -0.46 -28.33 -37.70
C ALA A 20 -1.95 -28.71 -37.70
N GLY A 21 -2.79 -27.80 -37.25
CA GLY A 21 -4.24 -27.87 -37.37
C GLY A 21 -4.92 -28.98 -36.56
N GLY A 22 -5.56 -28.63 -35.49
CA GLY A 22 -6.40 -29.51 -34.70
C GLY A 22 -7.20 -28.74 -33.65
N LEU A 23 -8.39 -29.23 -33.35
CA LEU A 23 -9.21 -28.75 -32.26
C LEU A 23 -9.06 -29.71 -31.09
N TYR A 24 -8.61 -29.19 -29.95
CA TYR A 24 -8.52 -29.94 -28.71
C TYR A 24 -9.54 -29.39 -27.71
N THR A 25 -10.47 -30.24 -27.34
CA THR A 25 -11.43 -29.97 -26.28
C THR A 25 -11.17 -30.95 -25.14
N GLY A 26 -10.90 -30.45 -23.93
CA GLY A 26 -10.94 -31.28 -22.74
C GLY A 26 -12.40 -31.54 -22.37
N ASP A 27 -12.73 -32.78 -22.01
CA ASP A 27 -14.10 -33.17 -21.64
C ASP A 27 -14.68 -32.40 -20.44
N THR A 28 -13.82 -31.72 -19.69
CA THR A 28 -14.16 -30.98 -18.46
C THR A 28 -13.81 -29.49 -18.50
N ALA A 29 -13.15 -29.01 -19.54
CA ALA A 29 -12.71 -27.64 -19.63
C ALA A 29 -13.67 -26.77 -20.44
N PRO A 30 -14.06 -25.58 -19.96
CA PRO A 30 -14.93 -24.66 -20.70
C PRO A 30 -14.19 -23.90 -21.82
N TRP A 31 -13.01 -24.38 -22.24
CA TRP A 31 -12.17 -23.76 -23.24
C TRP A 31 -11.78 -24.75 -24.33
N GLN A 32 -11.51 -24.21 -25.51
CA GLN A 32 -11.09 -24.96 -26.69
C GLN A 32 -9.68 -24.54 -27.07
N VAL A 33 -8.87 -25.51 -27.49
CA VAL A 33 -7.50 -25.24 -27.95
C VAL A 33 -7.45 -25.54 -29.44
N PHE A 34 -7.11 -24.52 -30.22
CA PHE A 34 -6.83 -24.62 -31.64
C PHE A 34 -5.32 -24.57 -31.84
N ILE A 35 -4.78 -25.53 -32.55
CA ILE A 35 -3.39 -25.52 -32.97
C ILE A 35 -3.37 -25.19 -34.44
N HIS A 36 -2.71 -24.08 -34.77
CA HIS A 36 -2.51 -23.65 -36.13
C HIS A 36 -1.05 -23.79 -36.52
N ASP A 37 -0.79 -24.21 -37.72
CA ASP A 37 0.52 -24.12 -38.37
C ASP A 37 0.79 -22.66 -38.76
N GLY A 38 2.06 -22.26 -38.86
CA GLY A 38 2.44 -20.94 -39.36
C GLY A 38 1.89 -20.63 -40.75
N ASP A 39 1.70 -21.68 -41.55
CA ASP A 39 1.12 -21.59 -42.92
C ASP A 39 -0.38 -21.30 -42.90
N ASP A 40 -1.11 -21.67 -41.87
CA ASP A 40 -2.54 -21.38 -41.70
C ASP A 40 -2.85 -19.88 -41.65
N PHE A 41 -1.90 -19.08 -41.26
CA PHE A 41 -2.01 -17.63 -41.24
C PHE A 41 -1.47 -16.93 -42.47
N GLY A 42 -1.04 -17.65 -43.48
CA GLY A 42 -0.47 -17.08 -44.68
C GLY A 42 0.83 -16.30 -44.46
N TRP A 43 1.46 -16.48 -43.30
CA TRP A 43 2.71 -15.81 -42.97
C TRP A 43 3.89 -16.66 -43.43
N ALA A 44 4.16 -16.64 -44.73
CA ALA A 44 5.42 -17.14 -45.22
C ALA A 44 6.55 -16.19 -44.84
N PRO A 45 7.59 -16.64 -44.12
CA PRO A 45 8.74 -15.80 -43.88
C PRO A 45 9.44 -15.55 -45.23
N GLY A 46 9.31 -14.35 -45.75
CA GLY A 46 9.97 -13.95 -46.99
C GLY A 46 9.06 -13.59 -48.15
N VAL A 47 7.74 -13.51 -47.98
CA VAL A 47 6.92 -12.79 -48.94
C VAL A 47 7.30 -11.33 -48.83
N ALA A 48 8.24 -10.89 -49.68
CA ALA A 48 8.39 -9.50 -49.98
C ALA A 48 7.01 -9.01 -50.39
N VAL A 49 6.44 -8.08 -49.61
CA VAL A 49 5.26 -7.34 -50.02
C VAL A 49 5.65 -6.70 -51.35
N SER A 50 5.14 -7.26 -52.46
CA SER A 50 5.38 -6.66 -53.75
C SER A 50 4.82 -5.25 -53.69
N ASP A 51 5.63 -4.27 -54.06
CA ASP A 51 5.24 -2.84 -54.17
C ASP A 51 4.16 -2.58 -55.25
N THR A 52 3.45 -3.61 -55.68
CA THR A 52 2.36 -3.52 -56.64
C THR A 52 1.04 -3.45 -55.91
N GLU A 53 0.57 -2.30 -55.88
CA GLU A 53 -0.74 -1.73 -55.57
C GLU A 53 -0.68 -0.76 -54.37
N LYS A 54 -0.07 0.39 -54.64
CA LYS A 54 -0.53 1.61 -53.97
C LYS A 54 -1.94 1.89 -54.51
N ASP A 55 -2.88 1.06 -54.11
CA ASP A 55 -4.26 1.48 -54.15
C ASP A 55 -4.37 2.61 -53.14
N ALA A 56 -4.76 3.78 -53.61
CA ALA A 56 -5.00 4.97 -52.80
C ALA A 56 -6.29 4.80 -51.96
N GLY A 57 -6.48 3.59 -51.41
CA GLY A 57 -7.51 3.23 -50.47
C GLY A 57 -7.02 3.55 -49.06
N GLU A 58 -7.68 4.52 -48.48
CA GLU A 58 -7.72 4.89 -47.08
C GLU A 58 -6.56 4.35 -46.21
N THR A 59 -5.61 5.18 -45.91
CA THR A 59 -4.60 4.87 -44.89
C THR A 59 -5.35 4.45 -43.62
N LEU A 60 -5.44 3.11 -43.41
CA LEU A 60 -5.96 2.52 -42.16
C LEU A 60 -5.23 3.01 -40.91
N PHE A 61 -4.21 3.79 -41.11
CA PHE A 61 -3.37 4.34 -40.07
C PHE A 61 -3.27 5.87 -40.22
N ASP A 62 -3.82 6.59 -39.28
CA ASP A 62 -3.64 8.05 -39.18
C ASP A 62 -2.25 8.36 -38.58
N PRO A 63 -1.33 8.95 -39.37
CA PRO A 63 -0.02 9.34 -38.85
C PRO A 63 -0.10 10.27 -37.64
N ALA A 64 -1.20 11.00 -37.47
CA ALA A 64 -1.42 11.86 -36.31
C ALA A 64 -1.46 11.07 -34.99
N LEU A 65 -1.82 9.78 -35.03
CA LEU A 65 -1.80 8.91 -33.85
C LEU A 65 -0.39 8.68 -33.31
N LEU A 66 0.65 8.74 -34.17
CA LEU A 66 2.05 8.64 -33.73
C LEU A 66 2.54 9.91 -33.02
N THR A 67 1.92 11.04 -33.30
CA THR A 67 2.26 12.34 -32.71
C THR A 67 1.32 12.73 -31.57
N PHE A 68 0.33 11.87 -31.29
CA PHE A 68 -0.60 12.11 -30.21
C PHE A 68 0.17 12.23 -28.89
N ARG A 69 -0.03 13.35 -28.22
CA ARG A 69 0.43 13.55 -26.84
C ARG A 69 -0.79 13.60 -25.95
N TYR A 70 -0.77 12.78 -24.92
CA TYR A 70 -1.83 12.79 -23.92
C TYR A 70 -1.94 14.20 -23.31
N PRO A 71 -3.09 14.86 -23.42
CA PRO A 71 -3.22 16.26 -22.98
C PRO A 71 -3.04 16.45 -21.49
N TYR A 72 -3.33 15.39 -20.69
CA TYR A 72 -3.19 15.37 -19.24
C TYR A 72 -1.94 14.60 -18.79
N GLN A 73 -0.85 14.74 -19.54
CA GLN A 73 0.40 14.01 -19.25
C GLN A 73 0.96 14.33 -17.87
N ARG A 74 0.74 15.54 -17.38
CA ARG A 74 1.21 16.00 -16.09
C ARG A 74 0.44 15.34 -14.96
N GLU A 75 -0.87 15.23 -15.09
CA GLU A 75 -1.76 14.62 -14.12
C GLU A 75 -1.44 13.14 -13.91
N THR A 76 -0.84 12.47 -14.90
CA THR A 76 -0.36 11.09 -14.76
C THR A 76 0.76 10.93 -13.74
N THR A 77 1.44 12.01 -13.37
CA THR A 77 2.50 12.02 -12.36
C THR A 77 1.97 12.26 -10.94
N LEU A 78 0.73 12.75 -10.82
CA LEU A 78 0.09 12.96 -9.53
C LEU A 78 -0.43 11.64 -8.98
N PRO A 79 -0.22 11.35 -7.69
CA PRO A 79 -0.83 10.19 -7.06
C PRO A 79 -2.33 10.43 -6.89
N ALA A 80 -3.17 9.50 -7.32
CA ALA A 80 -4.62 9.58 -7.08
C ALA A 80 -4.96 9.44 -5.58
N LYS A 81 -4.07 8.80 -4.80
CA LYS A 81 -4.23 8.54 -3.37
C LYS A 81 -2.89 8.58 -2.65
N LEU A 82 -2.91 9.17 -1.45
CA LEU A 82 -1.78 9.19 -0.51
C LEU A 82 -2.21 8.73 0.87
N THR A 83 -1.28 8.13 1.60
CA THR A 83 -1.42 7.98 3.04
C THR A 83 -0.72 9.12 3.78
N ALA A 84 -1.17 9.45 5.00
CA ALA A 84 -0.54 10.46 5.83
C ALA A 84 0.95 10.16 6.08
N THR A 85 1.32 8.89 6.20
CA THR A 85 2.72 8.46 6.34
C THR A 85 3.55 8.73 5.07
N GLN A 86 2.98 8.52 3.88
CA GLN A 86 3.67 8.83 2.62
C GLN A 86 3.85 10.34 2.44
N LEU A 87 2.85 11.13 2.82
CA LEU A 87 2.94 12.58 2.78
C LEU A 87 4.04 13.09 3.73
N LYS A 88 4.09 12.58 4.97
CA LYS A 88 5.14 12.88 5.94
C LYS A 88 6.52 12.45 5.46
N GLY A 89 6.63 11.27 4.85
CA GLY A 89 7.92 10.77 4.32
C GLY A 89 8.48 11.67 3.23
N ARG A 90 7.61 12.21 2.36
CA ARG A 90 8.05 13.17 1.33
C ARG A 90 8.58 14.47 1.94
N ALA A 91 7.93 15.02 2.96
CA ALA A 91 8.40 16.22 3.64
C ALA A 91 9.78 16.00 4.27
N LEU A 92 10.00 14.85 4.92
CA LEU A 92 11.30 14.47 5.48
C LEU A 92 12.36 14.28 4.38
N ASP A 93 12.00 13.67 3.24
CA ASP A 93 12.91 13.48 2.11
C ASP A 93 13.28 14.84 1.48
N GLN A 94 12.36 15.81 1.46
CA GLN A 94 12.65 17.17 1.00
C GLN A 94 13.57 17.93 1.96
N GLU A 95 13.33 17.89 3.27
CA GLU A 95 14.22 18.48 4.27
C GLU A 95 15.62 17.87 4.21
N ILE A 96 15.71 16.53 4.07
CA ILE A 96 17.00 15.84 3.92
C ILE A 96 17.67 16.20 2.59
N ALA A 97 16.92 16.40 1.51
CA ALA A 97 17.47 16.78 0.21
C ALA A 97 18.00 18.22 0.18
N GLU A 98 17.41 19.12 0.99
CA GLU A 98 17.90 20.50 1.13
C GLU A 98 19.18 20.56 2.01
N ASP A 99 19.32 19.65 2.98
CA ASP A 99 20.48 19.60 3.89
C ASP A 99 21.58 18.62 3.44
N ALA A 100 21.30 17.71 2.50
CA ALA A 100 22.22 16.64 2.14
C ALA A 100 23.11 16.93 0.92
N TYR A 101 24.31 17.32 1.17
CA TYR A 101 25.42 16.90 0.31
C TYR A 101 25.51 15.36 0.36
N HIS A 102 24.92 14.72 -0.68
CA HIS A 102 25.10 13.33 -1.13
C HIS A 102 25.76 12.31 -0.19
N THR A 103 25.02 11.78 0.75
CA THR A 103 25.30 10.44 1.24
C THR A 103 24.24 9.49 0.66
N PRO A 104 24.60 8.49 -0.15
CA PRO A 104 23.62 7.56 -0.68
C PRO A 104 22.99 6.81 0.50
N TYR A 105 21.67 6.99 0.71
CA TYR A 105 20.92 6.26 1.71
C TYR A 105 20.82 4.80 1.27
N ILE A 106 21.75 4.00 1.77
CA ILE A 106 21.69 2.54 1.63
C ILE A 106 20.65 2.07 2.65
N ARG A 107 19.44 1.74 2.17
CA ARG A 107 18.46 1.04 3.02
C ARG A 107 19.11 -0.23 3.54
N PRO A 108 19.29 -0.40 4.86
CA PRO A 108 19.81 -1.64 5.38
C PRO A 108 18.88 -2.77 4.95
N LEU A 109 19.43 -3.82 4.34
CA LEU A 109 18.70 -5.02 3.97
C LEU A 109 18.09 -5.62 5.24
N VAL A 110 16.78 -5.41 5.41
CA VAL A 110 16.04 -5.97 6.54
C VAL A 110 16.00 -7.49 6.37
N GLN A 111 16.74 -8.22 7.21
CA GLN A 111 16.71 -9.69 7.19
C GLN A 111 15.26 -10.18 7.40
N PRO A 112 14.81 -11.15 6.60
CA PRO A 112 13.49 -11.76 6.76
C PRO A 112 13.30 -12.29 8.19
N LYS A 113 12.09 -12.16 8.75
CA LYS A 113 11.78 -12.54 10.15
C LYS A 113 12.19 -13.97 10.50
N PHE A 114 12.14 -14.90 9.56
CA PHE A 114 12.53 -16.31 9.76
C PHE A 114 14.05 -16.54 9.90
N ARG A 115 14.89 -15.56 9.54
CA ARG A 115 16.35 -15.61 9.71
C ARG A 115 16.85 -14.88 10.96
N ARG A 116 15.96 -14.18 11.66
CA ARG A 116 16.33 -13.51 12.91
C ARG A 116 16.28 -14.53 14.04
N GLU A 117 17.37 -14.72 14.75
CA GLU A 117 17.31 -15.33 16.07
C GLU A 117 16.31 -14.54 16.93
N LYS A 118 15.38 -15.24 17.60
CA LYS A 118 14.35 -14.64 18.45
C LYS A 118 15.00 -13.88 19.63
N LYS A 119 15.32 -12.63 19.44
CA LYS A 119 15.75 -11.71 20.50
C LYS A 119 14.64 -10.70 20.78
N GLY A 120 13.56 -11.13 21.45
CA GLY A 120 12.49 -10.24 21.92
C GLY A 120 11.81 -9.40 20.83
N LEU A 121 10.93 -8.49 21.24
CA LEU A 121 10.25 -7.55 20.34
C LEU A 121 11.19 -6.43 19.88
N THR A 122 11.09 -6.09 18.61
CA THR A 122 11.75 -4.89 18.05
C THR A 122 11.14 -3.61 18.65
N PRO A 123 11.81 -2.46 18.58
CA PRO A 123 11.23 -1.17 19.00
C PRO A 123 9.89 -0.88 18.33
N ALA A 124 9.76 -1.15 17.03
CA ALA A 124 8.50 -0.98 16.29
C ALA A 124 7.39 -1.91 16.80
N GLU A 125 7.70 -3.16 17.11
CA GLU A 125 6.72 -4.10 17.67
C GLU A 125 6.28 -3.72 19.10
N ARG A 126 7.18 -3.14 19.91
CA ARG A 126 6.83 -2.56 21.21
C ARG A 126 5.93 -1.33 21.06
N GLY A 127 6.25 -0.45 20.10
CA GLY A 127 5.40 0.69 19.74
C GLY A 127 4.00 0.24 19.38
N THR A 128 3.88 -0.72 18.48
CA THR A 128 2.58 -1.30 18.09
C THR A 128 1.81 -1.88 19.28
N ALA A 129 2.47 -2.59 20.20
CA ALA A 129 1.84 -3.12 21.41
C ALA A 129 1.33 -1.99 22.30
N THR A 130 2.10 -0.91 22.48
CA THR A 130 1.71 0.25 23.28
C THR A 130 0.52 1.00 22.65
N HIS A 131 0.52 1.24 21.34
CA HIS A 131 -0.62 1.84 20.63
C HIS A 131 -1.89 1.00 20.77
N LEU A 132 -1.76 -0.33 20.68
CA LEU A 132 -2.89 -1.22 20.88
C LEU A 132 -3.45 -1.15 22.30
N VAL A 133 -2.59 -1.02 23.34
CA VAL A 133 -3.06 -0.78 24.70
C VAL A 133 -3.76 0.56 24.79
N LEU A 134 -3.19 1.64 24.27
CA LEU A 134 -3.77 2.98 24.29
C LEU A 134 -5.13 3.04 23.58
N GLN A 135 -5.31 2.25 22.54
CA GLN A 135 -6.58 2.14 21.83
C GLN A 135 -7.72 1.64 22.74
N TYR A 136 -7.43 0.68 23.61
CA TYR A 136 -8.43 0.04 24.48
C TYR A 136 -8.38 0.46 25.93
N LEU A 137 -7.42 1.34 26.31
CA LEU A 137 -7.20 1.76 27.69
C LEU A 137 -8.42 2.52 28.23
N ASP A 138 -8.98 2.02 29.32
CA ASP A 138 -10.00 2.75 30.07
C ASP A 138 -9.31 3.85 30.89
N LEU A 139 -9.57 5.11 30.49
CA LEU A 139 -8.96 6.28 31.13
C LEU A 139 -9.46 6.50 32.57
N GLN A 140 -10.61 5.95 32.95
CA GLN A 140 -11.16 6.06 34.29
C GLN A 140 -10.52 5.07 35.27
N ASN A 141 -9.88 4.03 34.75
CA ASN A 141 -9.30 2.96 35.56
C ASN A 141 -7.77 3.08 35.61
N LEU A 142 -7.24 3.36 36.80
CA LEU A 142 -5.79 3.53 36.99
C LEU A 142 -5.03 2.19 37.12
N ASP A 143 -5.72 1.04 37.18
CA ASP A 143 -5.07 -0.27 37.14
C ASP A 143 -4.65 -0.65 35.73
N VAL A 144 -3.59 -0.03 35.26
CA VAL A 144 -3.01 -0.30 33.94
C VAL A 144 -2.57 -1.76 33.81
N SER A 145 -2.02 -2.35 34.87
CA SER A 145 -1.54 -3.72 34.85
C SER A 145 -2.70 -4.70 34.61
N GLY A 146 -3.81 -4.53 35.30
CA GLY A 146 -5.01 -5.32 35.13
C GLY A 146 -5.61 -5.15 33.74
N GLN A 147 -5.58 -3.94 33.19
CA GLN A 147 -6.05 -3.67 31.84
C GLN A 147 -5.19 -4.37 30.77
N VAL A 148 -3.86 -4.31 30.88
CA VAL A 148 -2.92 -5.00 29.96
C VAL A 148 -3.14 -6.52 30.04
N GLU A 149 -3.29 -7.08 31.24
CA GLU A 149 -3.56 -8.50 31.42
C GLU A 149 -4.91 -8.91 30.82
N LYS A 150 -5.94 -8.08 30.98
CA LYS A 150 -7.24 -8.29 30.33
C LYS A 150 -7.10 -8.38 28.81
N LEU A 151 -6.37 -7.44 28.18
CA LEU A 151 -6.12 -7.45 26.72
C LEU A 151 -5.35 -8.70 26.29
N ARG A 152 -4.45 -9.21 27.14
CA ARG A 152 -3.75 -10.48 26.90
C ARG A 152 -4.72 -11.67 26.96
N LEU A 153 -5.59 -11.73 27.95
CA LEU A 153 -6.59 -12.80 28.09
C LEU A 153 -7.62 -12.78 26.95
N GLU A 154 -7.94 -11.58 26.44
CA GLU A 154 -8.81 -11.39 25.26
C GLU A 154 -8.09 -11.70 23.94
N ALA A 155 -6.85 -12.18 23.97
CA ALA A 155 -6.01 -12.47 22.81
C ALA A 155 -5.76 -11.26 21.87
N LYS A 156 -5.92 -10.03 22.38
CA LYS A 156 -5.55 -8.80 21.67
C LYS A 156 -4.05 -8.53 21.75
N LEU A 157 -3.40 -8.97 22.82
CA LEU A 157 -1.95 -8.95 23.01
C LEU A 157 -1.40 -10.34 23.17
N THR A 158 -0.24 -10.62 22.62
CA THR A 158 0.53 -11.81 23.00
C THR A 158 1.17 -11.61 24.37
N ALA A 159 1.58 -12.71 25.03
CA ALA A 159 2.28 -12.62 26.31
C ALA A 159 3.58 -11.78 26.22
N GLU A 160 4.29 -11.90 25.09
CA GLU A 160 5.51 -11.15 24.83
C GLU A 160 5.24 -9.64 24.64
N GLN A 161 4.15 -9.30 23.94
CA GLN A 161 3.72 -7.91 23.76
C GLN A 161 3.27 -7.31 25.11
N ALA A 162 2.47 -8.01 25.87
CA ALA A 162 2.01 -7.55 27.19
C ALA A 162 3.19 -7.28 28.16
N ALA A 163 4.21 -8.15 28.14
CA ALA A 163 5.42 -7.99 28.94
C ALA A 163 6.30 -6.82 28.48
N ALA A 164 6.17 -6.39 27.23
CA ALA A 164 6.97 -5.31 26.66
C ALA A 164 6.34 -3.91 26.82
N VAL A 165 5.10 -3.82 27.29
CA VAL A 165 4.38 -2.55 27.54
C VAL A 165 4.98 -1.84 28.74
N ASP A 166 5.30 -0.55 28.61
CA ASP A 166 5.75 0.29 29.71
C ASP A 166 4.55 0.75 30.58
N VAL A 167 4.15 -0.10 31.52
CA VAL A 167 3.05 0.16 32.45
C VAL A 167 3.28 1.44 33.27
N PRO A 168 4.49 1.74 33.80
CA PRO A 168 4.77 3.00 34.46
C PRO A 168 4.53 4.24 33.58
N ALA A 169 4.92 4.20 32.30
CA ALA A 169 4.69 5.30 31.37
C ALA A 169 3.18 5.53 31.13
N LEU A 170 2.42 4.47 30.92
CA LEU A 170 0.97 4.54 30.75
C LEU A 170 0.27 5.06 32.01
N ARG A 171 0.75 4.72 33.20
CA ARG A 171 0.21 5.26 34.46
C ARG A 171 0.46 6.77 34.55
N ARG A 172 1.69 7.22 34.25
CA ARG A 172 1.99 8.68 34.20
C ARG A 172 1.12 9.40 33.18
N PHE A 173 0.85 8.77 32.04
CA PHE A 173 -0.08 9.33 31.06
C PHE A 173 -1.48 9.49 31.67
N LEU A 174 -2.02 8.46 32.32
CA LEU A 174 -3.34 8.53 32.94
C LEU A 174 -3.44 9.60 34.04
N GLU A 175 -2.34 9.92 34.68
CA GLU A 175 -2.24 10.97 35.71
C GLU A 175 -1.98 12.37 35.14
N SER A 176 -1.81 12.48 33.83
CA SER A 176 -1.50 13.74 33.15
C SER A 176 -2.73 14.64 32.95
N PRO A 177 -2.54 15.96 32.84
CA PRO A 177 -3.61 16.91 32.51
C PRO A 177 -4.30 16.53 31.17
N LEU A 178 -3.54 16.07 30.18
CA LEU A 178 -4.07 15.65 28.89
C LEU A 178 -5.08 14.49 29.04
N ALA A 179 -4.76 13.48 29.85
CA ALA A 179 -5.68 12.38 30.10
C ALA A 179 -6.93 12.83 30.87
N GLU A 180 -6.81 13.87 31.70
CA GLU A 180 -7.96 14.47 32.38
C GLU A 180 -8.88 15.20 31.40
N GLU A 181 -8.33 16.00 30.50
CA GLU A 181 -9.09 16.64 29.43
C GLU A 181 -9.81 15.60 28.55
N MET A 182 -9.10 14.52 28.19
CA MET A 182 -9.70 13.41 27.43
C MET A 182 -10.85 12.71 28.17
N ARG A 183 -10.77 12.61 29.51
CA ARG A 183 -11.86 12.05 30.34
C ARG A 183 -13.09 12.93 30.40
N GLN A 184 -12.87 14.24 30.36
CA GLN A 184 -13.94 15.25 30.45
C GLN A 184 -14.56 15.57 29.10
N ALA A 185 -13.94 15.17 28.00
CA ALA A 185 -14.44 15.44 26.66
C ALA A 185 -15.75 14.70 26.41
N GLU A 186 -16.73 15.42 25.85
CA GLU A 186 -18.02 14.83 25.44
C GLU A 186 -17.87 13.90 24.24
N THR A 187 -16.95 14.25 23.34
CA THR A 187 -16.66 13.48 22.14
C THR A 187 -15.18 13.17 22.08
N ALA A 188 -14.85 11.89 21.95
CA ALA A 188 -13.48 11.43 21.76
C ALA A 188 -13.46 10.17 20.90
N ALA A 189 -12.46 10.03 20.05
CA ALA A 189 -12.24 8.81 19.28
C ALA A 189 -10.77 8.44 19.25
N ARG A 190 -10.50 7.13 19.22
CA ARG A 190 -9.16 6.56 19.12
C ARG A 190 -9.06 5.72 17.86
N GLU A 191 -7.87 5.66 17.27
CA GLU A 191 -7.63 4.96 16.00
C GLU A 191 -8.65 5.39 14.94
N TYR A 192 -8.90 6.71 14.88
CA TYR A 192 -9.88 7.28 13.97
C TYR A 192 -9.36 7.31 12.54
N ARG A 193 -10.02 6.55 11.68
CA ARG A 193 -9.68 6.51 10.26
C ARG A 193 -10.35 7.67 9.54
N PHE A 194 -9.57 8.42 8.78
CA PHE A 194 -10.08 9.51 7.97
C PHE A 194 -9.75 9.33 6.49
N THR A 195 -10.59 9.93 5.67
CA THR A 195 -10.38 10.04 4.23
C THR A 195 -10.87 11.41 3.81
N VAL A 196 -9.98 12.23 3.25
CA VAL A 196 -10.28 13.59 2.82
C VAL A 196 -9.73 13.84 1.42
N LEU A 197 -10.37 14.74 0.68
CA LEU A 197 -9.80 15.27 -0.56
C LEU A 197 -8.91 16.46 -0.22
N MET A 198 -7.67 16.38 -0.64
CA MET A 198 -6.67 17.42 -0.51
C MET A 198 -6.46 18.06 -1.89
N PRO A 199 -6.42 19.40 -2.02
CA PRO A 199 -6.05 20.03 -3.26
C PRO A 199 -4.69 19.50 -3.76
N ALA A 200 -4.61 19.13 -5.04
CA ALA A 200 -3.36 18.58 -5.58
C ALA A 200 -2.21 19.59 -5.53
N ARG A 201 -2.51 20.89 -5.48
CA ARG A 201 -1.53 21.97 -5.32
C ARG A 201 -0.78 21.96 -4.00
N ASP A 202 -1.38 21.41 -2.94
CA ASP A 202 -0.70 21.24 -1.64
C ASP A 202 0.39 20.16 -1.73
N TYR A 203 0.29 19.28 -2.72
CA TYR A 203 1.27 18.24 -3.00
C TYR A 203 2.25 18.65 -4.10
N ASP A 204 1.76 19.19 -5.20
CA ASP A 204 2.54 19.72 -6.32
C ASP A 204 1.98 21.11 -6.71
N PRO A 205 2.69 22.21 -6.38
CA PRO A 205 2.21 23.58 -6.66
C PRO A 205 1.87 23.85 -8.14
N ALA A 206 2.32 22.98 -9.02
CA ALA A 206 2.08 23.10 -10.44
C ALA A 206 0.89 22.25 -10.93
N ALA A 207 0.18 21.54 -10.04
CA ALA A 207 -1.06 20.84 -10.36
C ALA A 207 -2.18 21.81 -10.77
N ALA A 208 -3.17 21.31 -11.52
CA ALA A 208 -4.35 22.10 -11.84
C ALA A 208 -5.16 22.43 -10.58
N GLU A 209 -5.94 23.52 -10.64
CA GLU A 209 -6.70 24.00 -9.48
C GLU A 209 -7.82 23.04 -9.08
N GLU A 210 -8.40 22.40 -10.07
CA GLU A 210 -9.49 21.43 -9.93
C GLU A 210 -9.02 20.04 -9.49
N ASP A 211 -7.71 19.74 -9.56
CA ASP A 211 -7.18 18.45 -9.20
C ASP A 211 -7.15 18.23 -7.69
N SER A 212 -7.50 17.01 -7.29
CA SER A 212 -7.52 16.61 -5.90
C SER A 212 -6.88 15.24 -5.70
N ILE A 213 -6.25 15.06 -4.55
CA ILE A 213 -5.64 13.81 -4.12
C ILE A 213 -6.40 13.28 -2.93
N LEU A 214 -6.73 11.99 -2.94
CA LEU A 214 -7.37 11.34 -1.80
C LEU A 214 -6.33 11.08 -0.70
N LEU A 215 -6.43 11.80 0.41
CA LEU A 215 -5.57 11.59 1.58
C LEU A 215 -6.28 10.69 2.60
N GLN A 216 -5.61 9.61 3.00
CA GLN A 216 -6.10 8.69 4.01
C GLN A 216 -5.11 8.56 5.15
N GLY A 217 -5.63 8.40 6.36
CA GLY A 217 -4.80 8.20 7.53
C GLY A 217 -5.57 7.65 8.72
N VAL A 218 -4.85 7.48 9.80
CA VAL A 218 -5.39 7.13 11.11
C VAL A 218 -4.84 8.15 12.10
N VAL A 219 -5.73 8.72 12.90
CA VAL A 219 -5.39 9.57 14.02
C VAL A 219 -5.43 8.71 15.28
N ASP A 220 -4.36 8.68 16.07
CA ASP A 220 -4.26 7.84 17.27
C ASP A 220 -5.37 8.17 18.25
N CYS A 221 -5.58 9.48 18.50
CA CYS A 221 -6.69 9.96 19.31
C CYS A 221 -7.05 11.38 18.93
N TRP A 222 -8.32 11.72 19.02
CA TRP A 222 -8.80 13.08 19.01
C TRP A 222 -9.96 13.24 19.99
N PHE A 223 -10.16 14.46 20.48
CA PHE A 223 -11.27 14.79 21.37
C PHE A 223 -11.65 16.26 21.23
N GLU A 224 -12.90 16.57 21.57
CA GLU A 224 -13.42 17.94 21.55
C GLU A 224 -13.16 18.65 22.88
N THR A 225 -12.69 19.88 22.77
CA THR A 225 -12.58 20.83 23.89
C THR A 225 -13.43 22.07 23.58
N PRO A 226 -13.72 22.92 24.58
CA PRO A 226 -14.42 24.19 24.33
C PRO A 226 -13.71 25.09 23.31
N GLU A 227 -12.40 24.96 23.16
CA GLU A 227 -11.56 25.72 22.23
C GLU A 227 -11.52 25.11 20.83
N GLY A 228 -11.95 23.86 20.67
CA GLY A 228 -11.94 23.15 19.38
C GLY A 228 -11.56 21.67 19.49
N ILE A 229 -10.98 21.13 18.43
CA ILE A 229 -10.56 19.73 18.37
C ILE A 229 -9.08 19.61 18.73
N THR A 230 -8.79 18.78 19.72
CA THR A 230 -7.41 18.38 20.07
C THR A 230 -7.09 17.05 19.44
N VAL A 231 -5.96 17.00 18.70
CA VAL A 231 -5.44 15.77 18.07
C VAL A 231 -4.20 15.33 18.84
N VAL A 232 -4.16 14.05 19.20
CA VAL A 232 -3.06 13.44 19.96
C VAL A 232 -2.43 12.35 19.11
N ASP A 233 -1.11 12.41 18.97
CA ASP A 233 -0.27 11.39 18.33
C ASP A 233 0.66 10.82 19.43
N PHE A 234 0.54 9.52 19.70
CA PHE A 234 1.32 8.85 20.73
C PHE A 234 2.68 8.42 20.19
N LYS A 235 3.75 8.84 20.87
CA LYS A 235 5.11 8.46 20.54
C LYS A 235 5.72 7.62 21.67
N THR A 236 6.32 6.50 21.29
CA THR A 236 7.00 5.59 22.21
C THR A 236 8.51 5.72 22.14
N ASP A 237 9.00 6.71 21.38
CA ASP A 237 10.43 6.99 21.24
C ASP A 237 10.98 7.65 22.51
N PHE A 238 12.24 7.36 22.80
CA PHE A 238 12.93 7.98 23.92
C PHE A 238 13.24 9.44 23.56
N VAL A 239 12.57 10.37 24.24
CA VAL A 239 12.97 11.79 24.19
C VAL A 239 14.03 12.01 25.25
N GLN A 240 15.24 12.38 24.83
CA GLN A 240 16.33 12.79 25.73
C GLN A 240 16.11 14.21 26.25
#